data_f4b75daaa1479d8ee058ccd78c62a64b
#
_entry.id   f4b75daaa1479d8ee058ccd78c62a64b
#
_cell.length_a   1.000
_cell.length_b   1.000
_cell.length_c   1.000
_cell.angle_alpha   90.00
_cell.angle_beta   90.00
_cell.angle_gamma   90.00
#
_symmetry.space_group_name_H-M   'P 1'
#
loop_
_entity.id
_entity.type
_entity.pdbx_description
1 polymer ?
#
loop_
_entity_poly.entity_id
_entity_poly.type
_entity_poly.pdbx_seq_one_letter_code
_entity_poly.pdbx_strand_id
1 'polypeptide(L)'
;MKAKSLILCVLILSTSIHSAFAVKKAEKSDREVWCEVAYHMAAPVLSNMSKGELQKNMLVEVSPTWDGRDIHVTYMECFGRLMAGIAPWLALPDDDTQEGKQRKQLREWALKSYAHAVNPESPDYLLWRKEGQTLVDAAYVAESFLRAYDALWMPLDSITKQRYITEFTQLRRVDPPYTNWLLFSATVECFLQKAGANADEYRIHSALRKVEEWYVGDGFYSDGPEFAFDYYNSYVLHPMFVECQEVITKGGKYNVWNMPKGGFDNGVKRMQRYGLILERLISPEGTFPVYGRSITYRTGTLQPLALLALRGWLPKELSNGQVRAAMSAVIKRMFSDNRNFNEKGFLTLGFNGSQPNISDWYTNNGSLYMASLAFLPLGLPADHPFWTDAPQPWTSKKAWEGMDFPKDHAVQ
;
A
#
# COMPACT_ATOMS: atom_id res chain seq x y z
N MET A 1 55.71 10.18 83.00
CA MET A 1 55.51 9.28 81.85
C MET A 1 54.21 9.71 81.18
N LYS A 2 54.35 10.21 79.96
CA LYS A 2 53.26 10.94 79.24
C LYS A 2 52.43 9.94 78.41
N ALA A 3 51.14 9.82 78.67
CA ALA A 3 50.19 9.10 77.80
C ALA A 3 49.77 10.01 76.65
N LYS A 4 49.89 9.56 75.42
CA LYS A 4 49.40 10.24 74.19
C LYS A 4 48.04 9.65 73.83
N SER A 5 47.07 10.51 73.93
CA SER A 5 45.71 10.22 73.41
C SER A 5 45.68 10.28 71.86
N LEU A 6 45.23 9.22 71.23
CA LEU A 6 45.06 9.17 69.80
C LEU A 6 43.56 9.37 69.49
N ILE A 7 43.22 10.53 68.90
CA ILE A 7 41.86 10.81 68.47
C ILE A 7 41.70 10.24 67.04
N LEU A 8 40.81 9.27 66.90
CA LEU A 8 40.43 8.65 65.62
C LEU A 8 39.24 9.44 65.01
N CYS A 9 39.50 10.24 63.99
CA CYS A 9 38.46 10.84 63.23
C CYS A 9 37.89 9.84 62.22
N VAL A 10 36.63 9.44 62.45
CA VAL A 10 35.86 8.60 61.49
C VAL A 10 35.18 9.58 60.54
N LEU A 11 35.69 9.69 59.29
CA LEU A 11 35.02 10.35 58.20
C LEU A 11 33.90 9.38 57.64
N ILE A 12 32.65 9.72 57.90
CA ILE A 12 31.49 9.08 57.25
C ILE A 12 31.36 9.70 55.86
N LEU A 13 31.82 9.02 54.78
CA LEU A 13 31.48 9.33 53.40
C LEU A 13 30.03 8.84 53.16
N SER A 14 29.07 9.74 53.14
CA SER A 14 27.74 9.46 52.64
C SER A 14 27.79 9.50 51.09
N THR A 15 27.91 8.32 50.49
CA THR A 15 27.70 8.15 49.04
C THR A 15 26.23 8.18 48.76
N SER A 16 25.73 9.32 48.29
CA SER A 16 24.40 9.46 47.73
C SER A 16 24.32 8.70 46.40
N ILE A 17 23.80 7.48 46.44
CA ILE A 17 23.49 6.72 45.22
C ILE A 17 22.27 7.39 44.57
N HIS A 18 22.50 8.28 43.60
CA HIS A 18 21.48 8.74 42.71
C HIS A 18 21.16 7.61 41.72
N SER A 19 20.16 6.79 42.04
CA SER A 19 19.55 5.89 41.08
C SER A 19 18.86 6.72 40.02
N ALA A 20 19.54 7.01 38.93
CA ALA A 20 18.92 7.52 37.73
C ALA A 20 18.03 6.42 37.16
N PHE A 21 16.74 6.45 37.53
CA PHE A 21 15.73 5.69 36.78
C PHE A 21 15.67 6.28 35.39
N ALA A 22 16.42 5.67 34.46
CA ALA A 22 16.18 5.88 33.04
C ALA A 22 14.76 5.43 32.76
N VAL A 23 13.84 6.36 32.58
CA VAL A 23 12.50 6.08 32.10
C VAL A 23 12.67 5.41 30.73
N LYS A 24 12.51 4.07 30.71
CA LYS A 24 12.56 3.30 29.47
C LYS A 24 11.41 3.84 28.62
N LYS A 25 11.74 4.56 27.53
CA LYS A 25 10.73 5.07 26.61
C LYS A 25 9.87 3.91 26.20
N ALA A 26 8.57 3.98 26.42
CA ALA A 26 7.66 2.92 26.06
C ALA A 26 7.85 2.58 24.58
N GLU A 27 7.96 1.30 24.27
CA GLU A 27 8.08 0.84 22.90
C GLU A 27 6.78 1.18 22.16
N LYS A 28 6.89 1.78 20.97
CA LYS A 28 5.73 2.14 20.16
C LYS A 28 4.97 0.88 19.74
N SER A 29 3.65 0.97 19.78
CA SER A 29 2.78 -0.06 19.21
C SER A 29 3.00 -0.21 17.71
N ASP A 30 2.62 -1.36 17.15
CA ASP A 30 2.69 -1.58 15.70
C ASP A 30 1.91 -0.51 14.94
N ARG A 31 0.71 -0.12 15.41
CA ARG A 31 -0.10 0.92 14.79
C ARG A 31 0.61 2.27 14.76
N GLU A 32 1.23 2.69 15.87
CA GLU A 32 1.98 3.96 15.92
C GLU A 32 3.13 3.96 14.91
N VAL A 33 3.89 2.85 14.81
CA VAL A 33 4.96 2.73 13.82
C VAL A 33 4.42 2.80 12.39
N TRP A 34 3.31 2.10 12.10
CA TRP A 34 2.71 2.13 10.77
C TRP A 34 2.19 3.52 10.40
N CYS A 35 1.54 4.22 11.35
CA CYS A 35 1.08 5.60 11.16
C CYS A 35 2.25 6.55 10.86
N GLU A 36 3.35 6.42 11.60
CA GLU A 36 4.54 7.26 11.38
C GLU A 36 5.13 7.05 9.98
N VAL A 37 5.29 5.80 9.55
CA VAL A 37 5.85 5.49 8.22
C VAL A 37 4.90 5.97 7.12
N ALA A 38 3.60 5.69 7.25
CA ALA A 38 2.59 6.14 6.29
C ALA A 38 2.52 7.67 6.20
N TYR A 39 2.57 8.36 7.34
CA TYR A 39 2.60 9.83 7.39
C TYR A 39 3.87 10.39 6.76
N HIS A 40 5.05 9.83 7.08
CA HIS A 40 6.32 10.25 6.51
C HIS A 40 6.34 10.08 4.98
N MET A 41 5.75 9.00 4.48
CA MET A 41 5.61 8.75 3.04
C MET A 41 4.62 9.73 2.36
N ALA A 42 3.51 10.04 3.02
CA ALA A 42 2.43 10.82 2.44
C ALA A 42 2.62 12.34 2.53
N ALA A 43 3.14 12.82 3.66
CA ALA A 43 3.17 14.25 3.95
C ALA A 43 3.96 15.09 2.93
N PRO A 44 5.16 14.70 2.46
CA PRO A 44 5.90 15.46 1.44
C PRO A 44 5.13 15.56 0.12
N VAL A 45 4.47 14.48 -0.29
CA VAL A 45 3.70 14.44 -1.54
C VAL A 45 2.47 15.35 -1.43
N LEU A 46 1.63 15.11 -0.44
CA LEU A 46 0.34 15.79 -0.33
C LEU A 46 0.48 17.24 0.10
N SER A 47 1.44 17.60 0.97
CA SER A 47 1.66 19.00 1.35
C SER A 47 2.15 19.87 0.20
N ASN A 48 2.95 19.32 -0.70
CA ASN A 48 3.38 20.01 -1.92
C ASN A 48 2.26 20.06 -2.95
N MET A 49 1.65 18.93 -3.28
CA MET A 49 0.62 18.86 -4.32
C MET A 49 -0.63 19.67 -3.96
N SER A 50 -0.98 19.78 -2.67
CA SER A 50 -2.08 20.63 -2.20
C SER A 50 -1.89 22.13 -2.46
N LYS A 51 -0.68 22.53 -2.86
CA LYS A 51 -0.29 23.91 -3.20
C LYS A 51 0.08 24.07 -4.69
N GLY A 52 0.02 22.99 -5.48
CA GLY A 52 0.49 22.99 -6.86
C GLY A 52 2.03 23.05 -6.97
N GLU A 53 2.75 22.47 -6.03
CA GLU A 53 4.22 22.55 -5.94
C GLU A 53 4.90 21.16 -5.97
N LEU A 54 4.18 20.06 -6.22
CA LEU A 54 4.78 18.73 -6.25
C LEU A 54 5.82 18.61 -7.37
N GLN A 55 5.46 18.98 -8.59
CA GLN A 55 6.37 18.90 -9.75
C GLN A 55 7.60 19.80 -9.58
N LYS A 56 7.46 20.92 -8.88
CA LYS A 56 8.57 21.84 -8.58
C LYS A 56 9.55 21.25 -7.55
N ASN A 57 9.05 20.52 -6.56
CA ASN A 57 9.83 20.11 -5.38
C ASN A 57 10.29 18.65 -5.38
N MET A 58 9.58 17.75 -6.05
CA MET A 58 9.95 16.36 -6.21
C MET A 58 10.84 16.18 -7.45
N LEU A 59 12.12 15.93 -7.24
CA LEU A 59 13.03 15.56 -8.32
C LEU A 59 12.71 14.14 -8.79
N VAL A 60 12.62 13.99 -10.11
CA VAL A 60 12.38 12.68 -10.74
C VAL A 60 13.68 11.90 -10.82
N GLU A 61 13.67 10.68 -10.29
CA GLU A 61 14.70 9.67 -10.47
C GLU A 61 14.13 8.57 -11.36
N VAL A 62 14.84 8.20 -12.41
CA VAL A 62 14.44 7.12 -13.34
C VAL A 62 15.49 6.03 -13.38
N SER A 63 15.08 4.83 -13.79
CA SER A 63 15.99 3.71 -14.02
C SER A 63 17.15 4.11 -14.96
N PRO A 64 18.38 3.61 -14.74
CA PRO A 64 19.48 3.79 -15.68
C PRO A 64 19.17 3.27 -17.10
N THR A 65 18.20 2.36 -17.22
CA THR A 65 17.73 1.81 -18.48
C THR A 65 16.34 2.31 -18.88
N TRP A 66 15.99 3.54 -18.46
CA TRP A 66 14.69 4.16 -18.74
C TRP A 66 14.33 4.14 -20.23
N ASP A 67 13.10 3.79 -20.56
CA ASP A 67 12.62 3.61 -21.94
C ASP A 67 12.40 4.91 -22.73
N GLY A 68 12.61 6.07 -22.10
CA GLY A 68 12.50 7.38 -22.76
C GLY A 68 11.09 7.97 -22.79
N ARG A 69 10.09 7.32 -22.17
CA ARG A 69 8.76 7.93 -22.01
C ARG A 69 8.83 9.23 -21.22
N ASP A 70 7.80 10.05 -21.31
CA ASP A 70 7.74 11.32 -20.59
C ASP A 70 7.89 11.12 -19.07
N ILE A 71 8.92 11.73 -18.48
CA ILE A 71 9.20 11.60 -17.05
C ILE A 71 8.07 12.13 -16.15
N HIS A 72 7.16 12.95 -16.67
CA HIS A 72 6.03 13.49 -15.90
C HIS A 72 5.00 12.40 -15.52
N VAL A 73 5.07 11.18 -16.09
CA VAL A 73 4.32 10.01 -15.58
C VAL A 73 4.60 9.75 -14.12
N THR A 74 5.82 10.07 -13.63
CA THR A 74 6.27 9.88 -12.25
C THR A 74 5.32 10.51 -11.23
N TYR A 75 4.79 11.70 -11.51
CA TYR A 75 3.92 12.40 -10.56
C TYR A 75 2.55 11.72 -10.44
N MET A 76 2.04 11.15 -11.53
CA MET A 76 0.80 10.39 -11.50
C MET A 76 0.99 9.04 -10.80
N GLU A 77 2.11 8.36 -11.04
CA GLU A 77 2.51 7.16 -10.31
C GLU A 77 2.61 7.43 -8.81
N CYS A 78 3.33 8.49 -8.43
CA CYS A 78 3.51 8.89 -7.04
C CYS A 78 2.16 9.14 -6.35
N PHE A 79 1.34 10.01 -6.92
CA PHE A 79 0.07 10.41 -6.31
C PHE A 79 -0.94 9.24 -6.31
N GLY A 80 -1.16 8.58 -7.44
CA GLY A 80 -2.17 7.52 -7.56
C GLY A 80 -1.89 6.33 -6.65
N ARG A 81 -0.64 5.84 -6.68
CA ARG A 81 -0.23 4.68 -5.85
C ARG A 81 -0.25 5.00 -4.37
N LEU A 82 0.25 6.18 -3.96
CA LEU A 82 0.16 6.64 -2.58
C LEU A 82 -1.29 6.67 -2.11
N MET A 83 -2.16 7.31 -2.87
CA MET A 83 -3.57 7.47 -2.49
C MET A 83 -4.29 6.14 -2.41
N ALA A 84 -4.03 5.19 -3.31
CA ALA A 84 -4.60 3.84 -3.23
C ALA A 84 -4.26 3.12 -1.92
N GLY A 85 -3.03 3.32 -1.41
CA GLY A 85 -2.59 2.69 -0.16
C GLY A 85 -3.17 3.31 1.11
N ILE A 86 -3.26 4.65 1.17
CA ILE A 86 -3.67 5.35 2.38
C ILE A 86 -5.16 5.74 2.42
N ALA A 87 -5.89 5.60 1.32
CA ALA A 87 -7.30 6.00 1.22
C ALA A 87 -8.18 5.44 2.36
N PRO A 88 -8.10 4.14 2.73
CA PRO A 88 -8.89 3.62 3.84
C PRO A 88 -8.56 4.27 5.18
N TRP A 89 -7.30 4.62 5.43
CA TRP A 89 -6.89 5.34 6.63
C TRP A 89 -7.50 6.74 6.68
N LEU A 90 -7.46 7.45 5.56
CA LEU A 90 -8.06 8.80 5.46
C LEU A 90 -9.58 8.79 5.58
N ALA A 91 -10.23 7.66 5.38
CA ALA A 91 -11.68 7.52 5.50
C ALA A 91 -12.17 7.35 6.95
N LEU A 92 -11.29 7.08 7.91
CA LEU A 92 -11.67 6.99 9.32
C LEU A 92 -12.21 8.33 9.85
N PRO A 93 -13.17 8.30 10.79
CA PRO A 93 -13.71 9.51 11.45
C PRO A 93 -12.61 10.33 12.12
N ASP A 94 -12.82 11.63 12.22
CA ASP A 94 -11.93 12.53 12.96
C ASP A 94 -11.97 12.23 14.45
N ASP A 95 -10.82 12.37 15.11
CA ASP A 95 -10.66 12.27 16.55
C ASP A 95 -9.54 13.21 17.03
N ASP A 96 -9.42 13.40 18.34
CA ASP A 96 -8.45 14.33 18.96
C ASP A 96 -7.07 13.71 19.20
N THR A 97 -6.86 12.45 18.84
CA THR A 97 -5.56 11.80 18.96
C THR A 97 -4.53 12.42 18.02
N GLN A 98 -3.25 12.18 18.28
CA GLN A 98 -2.19 12.62 17.37
C GLN A 98 -2.38 12.02 15.97
N GLU A 99 -2.73 10.72 15.90
CA GLU A 99 -3.06 10.04 14.63
C GLU A 99 -4.25 10.71 13.93
N GLY A 100 -5.34 10.98 14.66
CA GLY A 100 -6.53 11.62 14.09
C GLY A 100 -6.24 13.00 13.48
N LYS A 101 -5.43 13.81 14.17
CA LYS A 101 -5.00 15.12 13.65
C LYS A 101 -4.14 15.01 12.39
N GLN A 102 -3.18 14.07 12.35
CA GLN A 102 -2.36 13.81 11.19
C GLN A 102 -3.20 13.33 10.01
N ARG A 103 -4.12 12.40 10.23
CA ARG A 103 -5.04 11.86 9.23
C ARG A 103 -5.95 12.95 8.65
N LYS A 104 -6.51 13.79 9.48
CA LYS A 104 -7.32 14.95 9.06
C LYS A 104 -6.51 15.87 8.16
N GLN A 105 -5.31 16.23 8.57
CA GLN A 105 -4.42 17.08 7.79
C GLN A 105 -4.09 16.46 6.42
N LEU A 106 -3.76 15.16 6.38
CA LEU A 106 -3.50 14.46 5.12
C LEU A 106 -4.74 14.45 4.22
N ARG A 107 -5.94 14.23 4.78
CA ARG A 107 -7.19 14.25 4.01
C ARG A 107 -7.48 15.63 3.42
N GLU A 108 -7.28 16.69 4.16
CA GLU A 108 -7.43 18.07 3.67
C GLU A 108 -6.45 18.36 2.51
N TRP A 109 -5.21 17.94 2.64
CA TRP A 109 -4.23 18.06 1.55
C TRP A 109 -4.60 17.17 0.35
N ALA A 110 -5.04 15.94 0.60
CA ALA A 110 -5.45 15.02 -0.46
C ALA A 110 -6.60 15.60 -1.31
N LEU A 111 -7.64 16.15 -0.68
CA LEU A 111 -8.78 16.75 -1.40
C LEU A 111 -8.33 17.90 -2.32
N LYS A 112 -7.42 18.77 -1.85
CA LYS A 112 -6.81 19.82 -2.68
C LYS A 112 -5.94 19.22 -3.79
N SER A 113 -5.16 18.18 -3.48
CA SER A 113 -4.31 17.49 -4.46
C SER A 113 -5.13 16.85 -5.58
N TYR A 114 -6.27 16.24 -5.27
CA TYR A 114 -7.19 15.74 -6.29
C TYR A 114 -7.70 16.85 -7.23
N ALA A 115 -7.98 18.03 -6.70
CA ALA A 115 -8.38 19.17 -7.54
C ALA A 115 -7.23 19.64 -8.44
N HIS A 116 -6.01 19.74 -7.93
CA HIS A 116 -4.83 20.08 -8.73
C HIS A 116 -4.55 19.05 -9.82
N ALA A 117 -4.68 17.76 -9.51
CA ALA A 117 -4.39 16.65 -10.40
C ALA A 117 -5.14 16.71 -11.75
N VAL A 118 -6.36 17.26 -11.76
CA VAL A 118 -7.23 17.33 -12.95
C VAL A 118 -7.55 18.76 -13.41
N ASN A 119 -6.93 19.77 -12.78
CA ASN A 119 -7.08 21.16 -13.21
C ASN A 119 -6.02 21.53 -14.26
N PRO A 120 -6.37 21.75 -15.54
CA PRO A 120 -5.40 22.10 -16.58
C PRO A 120 -4.59 23.37 -16.29
N GLU A 121 -5.12 24.28 -15.47
CA GLU A 121 -4.43 25.53 -15.07
C GLU A 121 -3.47 25.32 -13.88
N SER A 122 -3.45 24.13 -13.29
CA SER A 122 -2.57 23.82 -12.17
C SER A 122 -1.17 23.43 -12.65
N PRO A 123 -0.09 23.93 -11.98
CA PRO A 123 1.26 23.43 -12.24
C PRO A 123 1.41 21.92 -11.94
N ASP A 124 0.53 21.35 -11.12
CA ASP A 124 0.50 19.92 -10.79
C ASP A 124 -0.60 19.16 -11.55
N TYR A 125 -1.07 19.71 -12.69
CA TYR A 125 -1.92 18.93 -13.60
C TYR A 125 -1.17 17.68 -14.05
N LEU A 126 -1.76 16.50 -13.81
CA LEU A 126 -1.11 15.24 -14.12
C LEU A 126 -1.16 14.89 -15.60
N LEU A 127 -0.26 14.02 -16.03
CA LEU A 127 -0.14 13.60 -17.41
C LEU A 127 -1.21 12.57 -17.76
N TRP A 128 -2.42 13.01 -18.13
CA TRP A 128 -3.56 12.12 -18.40
C TRP A 128 -3.59 11.54 -19.82
N ARG A 129 -3.01 12.20 -20.81
CA ARG A 129 -3.38 11.96 -22.21
C ARG A 129 -2.27 11.52 -23.14
N LYS A 130 -1.01 11.67 -22.77
CA LYS A 130 0.11 11.51 -23.69
C LYS A 130 0.62 10.08 -23.77
N GLU A 131 0.76 9.43 -22.62
CA GLU A 131 1.40 8.13 -22.50
C GLU A 131 0.39 7.00 -22.21
N GLY A 132 0.69 5.77 -22.65
CA GLY A 132 -0.08 4.59 -22.26
C GLY A 132 -0.03 4.30 -20.77
N GLN A 133 1.13 4.58 -20.13
CA GLN A 133 1.34 4.43 -18.69
C GLN A 133 0.27 5.13 -17.84
N THR A 134 -0.34 6.19 -18.34
CA THR A 134 -1.41 6.91 -17.63
C THR A 134 -2.61 6.05 -17.28
N LEU A 135 -2.89 4.97 -18.04
CA LEU A 135 -3.95 4.02 -17.70
C LEU A 135 -3.66 3.28 -16.39
N VAL A 136 -2.39 2.90 -16.18
CA VAL A 136 -1.95 2.19 -14.97
C VAL A 136 -2.24 3.04 -13.73
N ASP A 137 -1.77 4.27 -13.74
CA ASP A 137 -1.77 5.10 -12.53
C ASP A 137 -3.12 5.80 -12.32
N ALA A 138 -3.88 6.02 -13.38
CA ALA A 138 -5.29 6.37 -13.28
C ALA A 138 -6.12 5.28 -12.58
N ALA A 139 -5.77 4.00 -12.77
CA ALA A 139 -6.43 2.92 -12.07
C ALA A 139 -6.17 2.98 -10.55
N TYR A 140 -4.97 3.33 -10.10
CA TYR A 140 -4.70 3.54 -8.68
C TYR A 140 -5.44 4.78 -8.12
N VAL A 141 -5.57 5.84 -8.90
CA VAL A 141 -6.44 6.98 -8.50
C VAL A 141 -7.89 6.53 -8.38
N ALA A 142 -8.41 5.78 -9.34
CA ALA A 142 -9.78 5.23 -9.30
C ALA A 142 -9.96 4.28 -8.10
N GLU A 143 -8.97 3.41 -7.82
CA GLU A 143 -8.95 2.49 -6.68
C GLU A 143 -9.01 3.25 -5.34
N SER A 144 -8.30 4.39 -5.22
CA SER A 144 -8.37 5.22 -4.02
C SER A 144 -9.78 5.76 -3.75
N PHE A 145 -10.49 6.17 -4.80
CA PHE A 145 -11.90 6.57 -4.70
C PHE A 145 -12.82 5.39 -4.39
N LEU A 146 -12.58 4.22 -4.98
CA LEU A 146 -13.35 3.01 -4.67
C LEU A 146 -13.23 2.60 -3.20
N ARG A 147 -12.01 2.70 -2.65
CA ARG A 147 -11.68 2.35 -1.25
C ARG A 147 -12.19 3.35 -0.22
N ALA A 148 -12.34 4.63 -0.59
CA ALA A 148 -12.72 5.71 0.32
C ALA A 148 -13.70 6.71 -0.35
N TYR A 149 -14.74 6.19 -0.99
CA TYR A 149 -15.66 6.97 -1.82
C TYR A 149 -16.27 8.18 -1.09
N ASP A 150 -16.80 7.95 0.11
CA ASP A 150 -17.47 9.00 0.89
C ASP A 150 -16.51 10.06 1.42
N ALA A 151 -15.26 9.67 1.72
CA ALA A 151 -14.27 10.58 2.29
C ALA A 151 -13.46 11.34 1.23
N LEU A 152 -13.25 10.76 0.03
CA LEU A 152 -12.35 11.34 -0.97
C LEU A 152 -13.04 11.74 -2.27
N TRP A 153 -14.11 11.05 -2.70
CA TRP A 153 -14.85 11.43 -3.91
C TRP A 153 -16.02 12.37 -3.60
N MET A 154 -16.85 12.04 -2.61
CA MET A 154 -18.07 12.83 -2.34
C MET A 154 -17.79 14.29 -2.00
N PRO A 155 -16.72 14.66 -1.25
CA PRO A 155 -16.43 16.05 -0.90
C PRO A 155 -15.89 16.91 -2.06
N LEU A 156 -15.45 16.30 -3.18
CA LEU A 156 -14.96 17.06 -4.33
C LEU A 156 -16.07 17.91 -4.94
N ASP A 157 -15.72 19.09 -5.45
CA ASP A 157 -16.64 19.96 -6.17
C ASP A 157 -17.05 19.35 -7.52
N SER A 158 -18.13 19.87 -8.09
CA SER A 158 -18.71 19.35 -9.34
C SER A 158 -17.77 19.49 -10.55
N ILE A 159 -16.97 20.55 -10.60
CA ILE A 159 -16.02 20.77 -11.69
C ILE A 159 -14.90 19.74 -11.63
N THR A 160 -14.33 19.54 -10.45
CA THR A 160 -13.30 18.52 -10.21
C THR A 160 -13.82 17.12 -10.55
N LYS A 161 -15.03 16.76 -10.10
CA LYS A 161 -15.67 15.48 -10.43
C LYS A 161 -15.84 15.30 -11.95
N GLN A 162 -16.35 16.31 -12.63
CA GLN A 162 -16.56 16.25 -14.08
C GLN A 162 -15.23 16.10 -14.83
N ARG A 163 -14.17 16.77 -14.39
CA ARG A 163 -12.82 16.62 -14.97
C ARG A 163 -12.31 15.19 -14.82
N TYR A 164 -12.45 14.55 -13.63
CA TYR A 164 -12.09 13.14 -13.44
C TYR A 164 -12.88 12.22 -14.35
N ILE A 165 -14.19 12.37 -14.44
CA ILE A 165 -15.03 11.57 -15.33
C ILE A 165 -14.56 11.71 -16.78
N THR A 166 -14.21 12.93 -17.20
CA THR A 166 -13.68 13.20 -18.54
C THR A 166 -12.35 12.50 -18.77
N GLU A 167 -11.37 12.68 -17.87
CA GLU A 167 -10.04 12.07 -18.02
C GLU A 167 -10.11 10.54 -17.98
N PHE A 168 -10.86 9.95 -17.06
CA PHE A 168 -11.05 8.49 -16.99
C PHE A 168 -11.71 7.95 -18.27
N THR A 169 -12.74 8.63 -18.80
CA THR A 169 -13.37 8.23 -20.07
C THR A 169 -12.40 8.31 -21.25
N GLN A 170 -11.53 9.33 -21.29
CA GLN A 170 -10.52 9.48 -22.33
C GLN A 170 -9.46 8.38 -22.33
N LEU A 171 -9.26 7.66 -21.22
CA LEU A 171 -8.34 6.53 -21.15
C LEU A 171 -8.77 5.33 -22.00
N ARG A 172 -10.02 5.30 -22.49
CA ARG A 172 -10.48 4.28 -23.46
C ARG A 172 -9.70 4.30 -24.77
N ARG A 173 -8.97 5.39 -25.07
CA ARG A 173 -8.03 5.48 -26.20
C ARG A 173 -6.83 4.55 -26.05
N VAL A 174 -6.48 4.16 -24.83
CA VAL A 174 -5.37 3.24 -24.57
C VAL A 174 -5.88 1.81 -24.75
N ASP A 175 -5.26 1.10 -25.69
CA ASP A 175 -5.45 -0.33 -25.84
C ASP A 175 -4.53 -1.03 -24.83
N PRO A 176 -5.07 -1.66 -23.77
CA PRO A 176 -4.22 -2.23 -22.74
C PRO A 176 -3.45 -3.46 -23.29
N PRO A 177 -2.14 -3.57 -23.05
CA PRO A 177 -1.41 -4.81 -23.29
C PRO A 177 -2.14 -6.03 -22.71
N TYR A 178 -2.02 -7.16 -23.39
CA TYR A 178 -2.71 -8.41 -23.03
C TYR A 178 -2.06 -9.10 -21.81
N THR A 179 -2.11 -8.39 -20.67
CA THR A 179 -1.51 -8.72 -19.37
C THR A 179 -2.40 -8.21 -18.23
N ASN A 180 -1.84 -8.06 -17.03
CA ASN A 180 -2.49 -7.39 -15.88
C ASN A 180 -3.10 -6.01 -16.23
N TRP A 181 -2.67 -5.36 -17.32
CA TRP A 181 -3.19 -4.07 -17.76
C TRP A 181 -4.69 -4.08 -18.06
N LEU A 182 -5.25 -5.23 -18.37
CA LEU A 182 -6.72 -5.36 -18.49
C LEU A 182 -7.44 -4.96 -17.21
N LEU A 183 -6.85 -5.24 -16.04
CA LEU A 183 -7.41 -4.87 -14.74
C LEU A 183 -7.35 -3.36 -14.47
N PHE A 184 -6.33 -2.66 -14.97
CA PHE A 184 -6.31 -1.20 -14.88
C PHE A 184 -7.48 -0.58 -15.63
N SER A 185 -7.75 -1.06 -16.85
CA SER A 185 -8.92 -0.65 -17.61
C SER A 185 -10.22 -0.94 -16.87
N ALA A 186 -10.37 -2.15 -16.32
CA ALA A 186 -11.55 -2.55 -15.55
C ALA A 186 -11.74 -1.71 -14.28
N THR A 187 -10.68 -1.40 -13.55
CA THR A 187 -10.75 -0.60 -12.31
C THR A 187 -11.25 0.82 -12.58
N VAL A 188 -10.76 1.46 -13.65
CA VAL A 188 -11.25 2.78 -14.08
C VAL A 188 -12.74 2.73 -14.41
N GLU A 189 -13.19 1.72 -15.16
CA GLU A 189 -14.59 1.57 -15.53
C GLU A 189 -15.48 1.21 -14.32
N CYS A 190 -14.99 0.40 -13.39
CA CYS A 190 -15.66 0.12 -12.11
C CYS A 190 -15.90 1.40 -11.30
N PHE A 191 -14.90 2.31 -11.27
CA PHE A 191 -15.10 3.60 -10.64
C PHE A 191 -16.14 4.45 -11.38
N LEU A 192 -16.07 4.56 -12.71
CA LEU A 192 -17.07 5.29 -13.50
C LEU A 192 -18.48 4.75 -13.23
N GLN A 193 -18.65 3.43 -13.17
CA GLN A 193 -19.93 2.80 -12.81
C GLN A 193 -20.39 3.22 -11.42
N LYS A 194 -19.51 3.17 -10.41
CA LYS A 194 -19.84 3.57 -9.03
C LYS A 194 -20.18 5.06 -8.92
N ALA A 195 -19.52 5.90 -9.70
CA ALA A 195 -19.76 7.34 -9.75
C ALA A 195 -21.05 7.71 -10.52
N GLY A 196 -21.76 6.73 -11.09
CA GLY A 196 -22.98 6.96 -11.88
C GLY A 196 -22.71 7.53 -13.27
N ALA A 197 -21.47 7.44 -13.75
CA ALA A 197 -21.08 7.83 -15.10
C ALA A 197 -21.30 6.69 -16.11
N ASN A 198 -21.18 7.00 -17.40
CA ASN A 198 -21.28 5.99 -18.46
C ASN A 198 -20.03 5.08 -18.46
N ALA A 199 -20.15 3.92 -17.82
CA ALA A 199 -19.09 2.91 -17.77
C ALA A 199 -19.16 1.96 -18.97
N ASP A 200 -18.00 1.49 -19.43
CA ASP A 200 -17.88 0.42 -20.41
C ASP A 200 -17.87 -0.95 -19.70
N GLU A 201 -19.05 -1.52 -19.50
CA GLU A 201 -19.22 -2.83 -18.84
C GLU A 201 -18.49 -3.96 -19.61
N TYR A 202 -18.31 -3.85 -20.92
CA TYR A 202 -17.59 -4.86 -21.69
C TYR A 202 -16.10 -4.91 -21.32
N ARG A 203 -15.46 -3.76 -21.05
CA ARG A 203 -14.08 -3.70 -20.58
C ARG A 203 -13.94 -4.37 -19.21
N ILE A 204 -14.87 -4.13 -18.29
CA ILE A 204 -14.90 -4.79 -16.98
C ILE A 204 -15.02 -6.31 -17.15
N HIS A 205 -16.05 -6.76 -17.85
CA HIS A 205 -16.36 -8.18 -18.01
C HIS A 205 -15.25 -8.92 -18.78
N SER A 206 -14.69 -8.31 -19.82
CA SER A 206 -13.62 -8.92 -20.62
C SER A 206 -12.34 -9.11 -19.80
N ALA A 207 -11.96 -8.11 -19.01
CA ALA A 207 -10.80 -8.19 -18.11
C ALA A 207 -10.99 -9.31 -17.07
N LEU A 208 -12.13 -9.33 -16.38
CA LEU A 208 -12.39 -10.30 -15.32
C LEU A 208 -12.45 -11.73 -15.87
N ARG A 209 -13.11 -11.94 -17.01
CA ARG A 209 -13.11 -13.27 -17.68
C ARG A 209 -11.71 -13.73 -18.06
N LYS A 210 -10.91 -12.82 -18.60
CA LYS A 210 -9.57 -13.16 -19.04
C LYS A 210 -8.62 -13.49 -17.89
N VAL A 211 -8.66 -12.71 -16.81
CA VAL A 211 -7.88 -13.01 -15.60
C VAL A 211 -8.30 -14.34 -14.97
N GLU A 212 -9.62 -14.66 -14.99
CA GLU A 212 -10.11 -15.98 -14.56
C GLU A 212 -9.49 -17.13 -15.38
N GLU A 213 -9.38 -16.97 -16.72
CA GLU A 213 -8.74 -17.96 -17.60
C GLU A 213 -7.22 -18.09 -17.31
N TRP A 214 -6.58 -17.07 -16.77
CA TRP A 214 -5.15 -17.08 -16.42
C TRP A 214 -4.87 -17.65 -15.04
N TYR A 215 -5.87 -18.16 -14.33
CA TYR A 215 -5.62 -18.86 -13.07
C TYR A 215 -4.84 -20.15 -13.31
N VAL A 216 -3.64 -20.25 -12.71
CA VAL A 216 -2.75 -21.41 -12.90
C VAL A 216 -2.80 -22.41 -11.73
N GLY A 217 -3.58 -22.10 -10.70
CA GLY A 217 -3.75 -22.96 -9.52
C GLY A 217 -3.00 -22.46 -8.30
N ASP A 218 -3.32 -23.03 -7.15
CA ASP A 218 -2.67 -22.78 -5.85
C ASP A 218 -2.50 -21.29 -5.46
N GLY A 219 -3.50 -20.48 -5.81
CA GLY A 219 -3.51 -19.06 -5.51
C GLY A 219 -2.72 -18.17 -6.48
N PHE A 220 -2.24 -18.69 -7.61
CA PHE A 220 -1.51 -17.88 -8.58
C PHE A 220 -2.29 -17.66 -9.87
N TYR A 221 -2.14 -16.45 -10.41
CA TYR A 221 -2.56 -16.08 -11.76
C TYR A 221 -1.32 -15.85 -12.63
N SER A 222 -1.41 -16.24 -13.90
CA SER A 222 -0.46 -15.78 -14.91
C SER A 222 -0.70 -14.31 -15.25
N ASP A 223 0.36 -13.58 -15.56
CA ASP A 223 0.28 -12.19 -16.01
C ASP A 223 0.28 -12.15 -17.55
N GLY A 224 -0.81 -12.61 -18.13
CA GLY A 224 -0.94 -12.84 -19.55
C GLY A 224 -0.79 -14.34 -19.91
N PRO A 225 -0.56 -14.67 -21.20
CA PRO A 225 -0.48 -16.06 -21.66
C PRO A 225 0.68 -16.84 -21.05
N GLU A 226 1.77 -16.17 -20.69
CA GLU A 226 2.99 -16.78 -20.16
C GLU A 226 3.13 -16.50 -18.67
N PHE A 227 3.29 -17.57 -17.88
CA PHE A 227 3.46 -17.44 -16.44
C PHE A 227 4.84 -16.88 -16.10
N ALA A 228 4.86 -15.83 -15.27
CA ALA A 228 6.05 -15.27 -14.65
C ALA A 228 5.95 -15.38 -13.13
N PHE A 229 6.97 -15.98 -12.51
CA PHE A 229 7.04 -16.05 -11.06
C PHE A 229 7.59 -14.73 -10.51
N ASP A 230 6.69 -13.82 -10.17
CA ASP A 230 6.97 -12.50 -9.61
C ASP A 230 5.85 -12.04 -8.67
N TYR A 231 5.96 -10.82 -8.14
CA TYR A 231 4.97 -10.25 -7.21
C TYR A 231 3.81 -9.52 -7.89
N TYR A 232 3.57 -9.67 -9.22
CA TYR A 232 2.40 -9.03 -9.84
C TYR A 232 1.07 -9.61 -9.35
N ASN A 233 1.07 -10.82 -8.82
CA ASN A 233 -0.07 -11.35 -8.05
C ASN A 233 -0.37 -10.49 -6.83
N SER A 234 0.64 -9.88 -6.20
CA SER A 234 0.48 -8.95 -5.08
C SER A 234 0.11 -7.54 -5.51
N TYR A 235 0.78 -7.03 -6.56
CA TYR A 235 0.66 -5.63 -6.93
C TYR A 235 -0.66 -5.31 -7.63
N VAL A 236 -1.19 -6.25 -8.44
CA VAL A 236 -2.31 -6.00 -9.35
C VAL A 236 -3.32 -7.14 -9.37
N LEU A 237 -2.87 -8.37 -9.69
CA LEU A 237 -3.77 -9.44 -10.11
C LEU A 237 -4.82 -9.78 -9.04
N HIS A 238 -4.42 -10.10 -7.82
CA HIS A 238 -5.39 -10.39 -6.76
C HIS A 238 -6.19 -9.16 -6.31
N PRO A 239 -5.56 -8.04 -5.91
CA PRO A 239 -6.31 -6.93 -5.34
C PRO A 239 -7.33 -6.34 -6.32
N MET A 240 -6.90 -5.95 -7.52
CA MET A 240 -7.81 -5.32 -8.48
C MET A 240 -8.86 -6.28 -9.02
N PHE A 241 -8.51 -7.56 -9.22
CA PHE A 241 -9.48 -8.56 -9.64
C PHE A 241 -10.62 -8.71 -8.64
N VAL A 242 -10.30 -8.84 -7.35
CA VAL A 242 -11.30 -9.01 -6.29
C VAL A 242 -12.11 -7.72 -6.09
N GLU A 243 -11.46 -6.56 -6.08
CA GLU A 243 -12.14 -5.28 -5.90
C GLU A 243 -13.06 -4.93 -7.08
N CYS A 244 -12.68 -5.22 -8.33
CA CYS A 244 -13.55 -5.08 -9.49
C CYS A 244 -14.78 -6.02 -9.39
N GLN A 245 -14.57 -7.29 -9.01
CA GLN A 245 -15.67 -8.22 -8.80
C GLN A 245 -16.60 -7.77 -7.66
N GLU A 246 -16.05 -7.22 -6.58
CA GLU A 246 -16.86 -6.65 -5.49
C GLU A 246 -17.77 -5.52 -6.00
N VAL A 247 -17.23 -4.60 -6.82
CA VAL A 247 -18.01 -3.48 -7.38
C VAL A 247 -19.17 -3.97 -8.21
N ILE A 248 -18.94 -4.88 -9.15
CA ILE A 248 -20.02 -5.37 -10.02
C ILE A 248 -21.06 -6.21 -9.26
N THR A 249 -20.62 -6.98 -8.26
CA THR A 249 -21.51 -7.81 -7.44
C THR A 249 -22.39 -6.94 -6.56
N LYS A 250 -21.81 -6.01 -5.80
CA LYS A 250 -22.56 -5.09 -4.93
C LYS A 250 -23.42 -4.09 -5.71
N GLY A 251 -23.00 -3.72 -6.91
CA GLY A 251 -23.76 -2.86 -7.82
C GLY A 251 -24.92 -3.58 -8.54
N GLY A 252 -25.14 -4.87 -8.29
CA GLY A 252 -26.19 -5.65 -8.96
C GLY A 252 -25.96 -5.86 -10.46
N LYS A 253 -24.72 -5.69 -10.92
CA LYS A 253 -24.31 -5.82 -12.33
C LYS A 253 -23.67 -7.16 -12.66
N TYR A 254 -23.52 -8.03 -11.66
CA TYR A 254 -23.00 -9.37 -11.88
C TYR A 254 -24.01 -10.22 -12.66
N ASN A 255 -23.64 -10.57 -13.88
CA ASN A 255 -24.46 -11.40 -14.75
C ASN A 255 -23.84 -12.80 -14.87
N VAL A 256 -24.52 -13.79 -14.31
CA VAL A 256 -24.07 -15.20 -14.32
C VAL A 256 -23.87 -15.79 -15.74
N TRP A 257 -24.49 -15.22 -16.76
CA TRP A 257 -24.30 -15.64 -18.15
C TRP A 257 -23.00 -15.10 -18.77
N ASN A 258 -22.51 -13.98 -18.24
CA ASN A 258 -21.34 -13.28 -18.77
C ASN A 258 -20.10 -13.44 -17.89
N MET A 259 -20.25 -14.00 -16.70
CA MET A 259 -19.17 -14.07 -15.71
C MET A 259 -18.93 -15.52 -15.27
N PRO A 260 -17.69 -15.86 -14.88
CA PRO A 260 -17.35 -17.17 -14.36
C PRO A 260 -18.15 -17.53 -13.11
N LYS A 261 -18.49 -18.80 -12.96
CA LYS A 261 -19.16 -19.30 -11.74
C LYS A 261 -18.25 -19.06 -10.52
N GLY A 262 -18.87 -18.62 -9.43
CA GLY A 262 -18.19 -18.36 -8.16
C GLY A 262 -17.40 -17.05 -8.08
N GLY A 263 -17.22 -16.33 -9.20
CA GLY A 263 -16.72 -14.96 -9.32
C GLY A 263 -16.00 -14.39 -8.11
N PHE A 264 -16.68 -13.51 -7.38
CA PHE A 264 -16.12 -12.82 -6.21
C PHE A 264 -15.61 -13.78 -5.11
N ASP A 265 -16.42 -14.80 -4.76
CA ASP A 265 -16.06 -15.73 -3.67
C ASP A 265 -14.81 -16.55 -4.03
N ASN A 266 -14.70 -16.99 -5.29
CA ASN A 266 -13.51 -17.70 -5.76
C ASN A 266 -12.27 -16.77 -5.78
N GLY A 267 -12.44 -15.53 -6.21
CA GLY A 267 -11.38 -14.52 -6.17
C GLY A 267 -10.84 -14.32 -4.75
N VAL A 268 -11.74 -14.18 -3.76
CA VAL A 268 -11.36 -14.07 -2.35
C VAL A 268 -10.63 -15.32 -1.85
N LYS A 269 -11.16 -16.53 -2.11
CA LYS A 269 -10.50 -17.80 -1.72
C LYS A 269 -9.09 -17.94 -2.30
N ARG A 270 -8.91 -17.60 -3.57
CA ARG A 270 -7.60 -17.63 -4.23
C ARG A 270 -6.64 -16.61 -3.63
N MET A 271 -7.12 -15.39 -3.32
CA MET A 271 -6.33 -14.38 -2.62
C MET A 271 -5.98 -14.83 -1.19
N GLN A 272 -6.89 -15.52 -0.49
CA GLN A 272 -6.61 -16.14 0.82
C GLN A 272 -5.48 -17.17 0.73
N ARG A 273 -5.53 -18.05 -0.29
CA ARG A 273 -4.45 -19.03 -0.52
C ARG A 273 -3.12 -18.34 -0.81
N TYR A 274 -3.11 -17.35 -1.68
CA TYR A 274 -1.92 -16.56 -1.97
C TYR A 274 -1.39 -15.81 -0.73
N GLY A 275 -2.29 -15.28 0.11
CA GLY A 275 -1.95 -14.65 1.39
C GLY A 275 -1.27 -15.61 2.37
N LEU A 276 -1.74 -16.88 2.44
CA LEU A 276 -1.06 -17.93 3.22
C LEU A 276 0.39 -18.15 2.75
N ILE A 277 0.62 -18.16 1.44
CA ILE A 277 1.96 -18.30 0.88
C ILE A 277 2.81 -17.08 1.21
N LEU A 278 2.29 -15.86 1.01
CA LEU A 278 3.00 -14.62 1.32
C LEU A 278 3.44 -14.55 2.79
N GLU A 279 2.56 -14.92 3.71
CA GLU A 279 2.88 -14.92 5.14
C GLU A 279 4.03 -15.89 5.45
N ARG A 280 4.04 -17.08 4.84
CA ARG A 280 5.10 -18.08 4.98
C ARG A 280 6.43 -17.64 4.36
N LEU A 281 6.40 -16.78 3.34
CA LEU A 281 7.61 -16.22 2.73
C LEU A 281 8.29 -15.15 3.59
N ILE A 282 7.63 -14.63 4.62
CA ILE A 282 8.25 -13.69 5.55
C ILE A 282 9.18 -14.45 6.49
N SER A 283 10.49 -14.18 6.39
CA SER A 283 11.50 -14.82 7.24
C SER A 283 11.34 -14.47 8.73
N PRO A 284 11.90 -15.24 9.65
CA PRO A 284 11.89 -14.92 11.09
C PRO A 284 12.41 -13.51 11.41
N GLU A 285 13.32 -12.98 10.58
CA GLU A 285 13.94 -11.66 10.74
C GLU A 285 13.14 -10.52 10.09
N GLY A 286 11.97 -10.79 9.50
CA GLY A 286 11.15 -9.79 8.84
C GLY A 286 11.67 -9.38 7.46
N THR A 287 12.19 -10.32 6.68
CA THR A 287 12.52 -10.14 5.27
C THR A 287 11.62 -11.03 4.40
N PHE A 288 11.59 -10.78 3.10
CA PHE A 288 10.93 -11.63 2.13
C PHE A 288 11.85 -11.86 0.91
N PRO A 289 11.66 -12.94 0.13
CA PRO A 289 12.49 -13.24 -1.02
C PRO A 289 12.50 -12.11 -2.06
N VAL A 290 13.68 -11.76 -2.55
CA VAL A 290 13.88 -10.73 -3.58
C VAL A 290 13.98 -11.44 -4.93
N TYR A 291 12.88 -11.50 -5.68
CA TYR A 291 12.82 -12.13 -7.00
C TYR A 291 11.81 -11.44 -7.92
N GLY A 292 11.96 -11.67 -9.20
CA GLY A 292 11.09 -11.12 -10.23
C GLY A 292 11.33 -9.63 -10.49
N ARG A 293 10.49 -9.07 -11.35
CA ARG A 293 10.51 -7.65 -11.72
C ARG A 293 9.82 -6.79 -10.67
N SER A 294 10.04 -5.49 -10.74
CA SER A 294 9.40 -4.47 -9.88
C SER A 294 9.62 -4.67 -8.38
N ILE A 295 10.74 -5.29 -8.00
CA ILE A 295 11.06 -5.52 -6.59
C ILE A 295 11.22 -4.20 -5.80
N THR A 296 11.55 -3.13 -6.48
CA THR A 296 11.62 -1.76 -5.92
C THR A 296 10.30 -1.25 -5.37
N TYR A 297 9.16 -1.91 -5.63
CA TYR A 297 7.86 -1.58 -5.03
C TYR A 297 7.77 -1.94 -3.54
N ARG A 298 8.84 -2.47 -2.98
CA ARG A 298 9.04 -2.66 -1.54
C ARG A 298 7.90 -3.43 -0.87
N THR A 299 7.33 -2.86 0.19
CA THR A 299 6.22 -3.45 0.96
C THR A 299 4.92 -3.61 0.16
N GLY A 300 4.83 -3.08 -1.07
CA GLY A 300 3.71 -3.37 -1.97
C GLY A 300 3.46 -4.86 -2.20
N THR A 301 4.49 -5.71 -2.05
CA THR A 301 4.36 -7.18 -2.07
C THR A 301 3.38 -7.71 -1.03
N LEU A 302 3.14 -6.99 0.05
CA LEU A 302 2.24 -7.39 1.14
C LEU A 302 0.79 -6.97 0.92
N GLN A 303 0.45 -6.31 -0.19
CA GLN A 303 -0.90 -5.79 -0.45
C GLN A 303 -2.01 -6.83 -0.28
N PRO A 304 -1.91 -8.10 -0.74
CA PRO A 304 -2.98 -9.08 -0.52
C PRO A 304 -3.23 -9.37 0.95
N LEU A 305 -2.20 -9.52 1.77
CA LEU A 305 -2.35 -9.67 3.23
C LEU A 305 -3.01 -8.44 3.86
N ALA A 306 -2.59 -7.24 3.42
CA ALA A 306 -3.14 -5.98 3.87
C ALA A 306 -4.63 -5.84 3.51
N LEU A 307 -5.01 -6.21 2.28
CA LEU A 307 -6.40 -6.14 1.82
C LEU A 307 -7.27 -7.18 2.52
N LEU A 308 -6.78 -8.43 2.68
CA LEU A 308 -7.47 -9.47 3.44
C LEU A 308 -7.75 -9.02 4.88
N ALA A 309 -6.77 -8.40 5.53
CA ALA A 309 -6.93 -7.87 6.90
C ALA A 309 -7.96 -6.73 6.92
N LEU A 310 -7.84 -5.74 6.04
CA LEU A 310 -8.76 -4.60 5.96
C LEU A 310 -10.22 -5.04 5.76
N ARG A 311 -10.44 -6.07 4.94
CA ARG A 311 -11.78 -6.56 4.59
C ARG A 311 -12.34 -7.61 5.56
N GLY A 312 -11.56 -8.04 6.55
CA GLY A 312 -11.95 -9.14 7.44
C GLY A 312 -12.03 -10.49 6.73
N TRP A 313 -11.23 -10.69 5.68
CA TRP A 313 -11.20 -11.90 4.86
C TRP A 313 -9.96 -12.78 5.12
N LEU A 314 -9.24 -12.56 6.22
CA LEU A 314 -8.13 -13.46 6.56
C LEU A 314 -8.62 -14.91 6.66
N PRO A 315 -7.87 -15.88 6.09
CA PRO A 315 -8.22 -17.28 6.24
C PRO A 315 -8.07 -17.69 7.71
N LYS A 316 -8.82 -18.72 8.12
CA LYS A 316 -8.86 -19.21 9.54
C LYS A 316 -7.48 -19.60 10.09
N GLU A 317 -6.54 -19.93 9.22
CA GLU A 317 -5.16 -20.30 9.55
C GLU A 317 -4.30 -19.10 9.97
N LEU A 318 -4.74 -17.88 9.68
CA LEU A 318 -4.01 -16.64 9.95
C LEU A 318 -4.80 -15.76 10.92
N SER A 319 -4.33 -15.66 12.16
CA SER A 319 -4.91 -14.72 13.12
C SER A 319 -4.50 -13.27 12.82
N ASN A 320 -5.31 -12.31 13.26
CA ASN A 320 -5.00 -10.87 13.15
C ASN A 320 -3.63 -10.54 13.76
N GLY A 321 -3.36 -11.00 14.98
CA GLY A 321 -2.09 -10.74 15.67
C GLY A 321 -0.88 -11.35 14.96
N GLN A 322 -1.05 -12.51 14.29
CA GLN A 322 0.01 -13.15 13.50
C GLN A 322 0.32 -12.37 12.24
N VAL A 323 -0.69 -11.99 11.45
CA VAL A 323 -0.51 -11.20 10.21
C VAL A 323 0.07 -9.83 10.53
N ARG A 324 -0.47 -9.14 11.55
CA ARG A 324 0.09 -7.86 11.99
C ARG A 324 1.56 -7.98 12.38
N ALA A 325 1.94 -8.98 13.18
CA ALA A 325 3.32 -9.16 13.61
C ALA A 325 4.27 -9.43 12.43
N ALA A 326 3.86 -10.29 11.49
CA ALA A 326 4.63 -10.58 10.28
C ALA A 326 4.85 -9.33 9.42
N MET A 327 3.79 -8.61 9.12
CA MET A 327 3.86 -7.38 8.31
C MET A 327 4.65 -6.29 9.04
N SER A 328 4.47 -6.13 10.36
CA SER A 328 5.21 -5.15 11.17
C SER A 328 6.70 -5.44 11.18
N ALA A 329 7.10 -6.71 11.21
CA ALA A 329 8.51 -7.07 11.13
C ALA A 329 9.16 -6.59 9.82
N VAL A 330 8.45 -6.76 8.68
CA VAL A 330 8.92 -6.27 7.37
C VAL A 330 8.96 -4.75 7.33
N ILE A 331 7.88 -4.09 7.75
CA ILE A 331 7.77 -2.62 7.71
C ILE A 331 8.84 -1.98 8.59
N LYS A 332 9.00 -2.46 9.84
CA LYS A 332 10.03 -1.98 10.77
C LYS A 332 11.42 -2.16 10.17
N ARG A 333 11.71 -3.32 9.59
CA ARG A 333 13.03 -3.60 9.00
C ARG A 333 13.32 -2.69 7.81
N MET A 334 12.35 -2.47 6.93
CA MET A 334 12.53 -1.65 5.73
C MET A 334 12.60 -0.15 6.04
N PHE A 335 11.85 0.32 7.03
CA PHE A 335 11.75 1.73 7.36
C PHE A 335 12.36 2.12 8.73
N SER A 336 13.25 1.27 9.29
CA SER A 336 13.91 1.53 10.57
C SER A 336 14.80 2.78 10.58
N ASP A 337 15.27 3.18 9.42
CA ASP A 337 16.03 4.42 9.19
C ASP A 337 15.51 5.14 7.93
N ASN A 338 16.05 6.32 7.67
CA ASN A 338 15.59 7.18 6.59
C ASN A 338 16.22 6.89 5.22
N ARG A 339 16.96 5.77 5.05
CA ARG A 339 17.69 5.49 3.81
C ARG A 339 16.79 5.36 2.57
N ASN A 340 15.50 5.07 2.77
CA ASN A 340 14.50 4.95 1.70
C ASN A 340 13.92 6.30 1.26
N PHE A 341 14.29 7.39 1.93
CA PHE A 341 13.83 8.74 1.64
C PHE A 341 15.02 9.65 1.32
N ASN A 342 14.80 10.57 0.38
CA ASN A 342 15.79 11.62 0.11
C ASN A 342 15.68 12.77 1.15
N GLU A 343 16.54 13.77 1.04
CA GLU A 343 16.58 14.91 1.97
C GLU A 343 15.27 15.72 2.03
N LYS A 344 14.44 15.65 0.98
CA LYS A 344 13.12 16.30 0.93
C LYS A 344 11.98 15.38 1.39
N GLY A 345 12.29 14.15 1.80
CA GLY A 345 11.32 13.18 2.30
C GLY A 345 10.61 12.36 1.22
N PHE A 346 10.97 12.49 -0.06
CA PHE A 346 10.43 11.64 -1.11
C PHE A 346 11.16 10.30 -1.18
N LEU A 347 10.46 9.24 -1.61
CA LEU A 347 11.09 7.93 -1.79
C LEU A 347 12.20 7.97 -2.84
N THR A 348 13.35 7.36 -2.54
CA THR A 348 14.49 7.20 -3.45
C THR A 348 14.35 5.95 -4.30
N LEU A 349 14.91 5.95 -5.52
CA LEU A 349 14.87 4.81 -6.43
C LEU A 349 15.68 3.63 -5.90
N GLY A 350 15.02 2.51 -5.59
CA GLY A 350 15.64 1.28 -5.08
C GLY A 350 14.72 0.45 -4.19
N PHE A 351 15.21 -0.67 -3.71
CA PHE A 351 14.51 -1.59 -2.82
C PHE A 351 14.71 -1.22 -1.34
N ASN A 352 15.95 -1.09 -0.88
CA ASN A 352 16.28 -0.70 0.51
C ASN A 352 17.38 0.36 0.50
N GLY A 353 16.99 1.59 0.35
CA GLY A 353 17.85 2.74 0.07
C GLY A 353 17.91 3.05 -1.42
N SER A 354 18.86 3.89 -1.83
CA SER A 354 19.11 4.24 -3.23
C SER A 354 19.86 3.10 -3.93
N GLN A 355 19.17 2.40 -4.83
CA GLN A 355 19.70 1.25 -5.59
C GLN A 355 19.18 1.32 -7.04
N PRO A 356 19.54 2.33 -7.83
CA PRO A 356 18.95 2.55 -9.14
C PRO A 356 19.17 1.40 -10.13
N ASN A 357 20.27 0.65 -10.02
CA ASN A 357 20.63 -0.42 -10.95
C ASN A 357 19.74 -1.67 -10.85
N ILE A 358 18.93 -1.82 -9.78
CA ILE A 358 17.99 -2.94 -9.66
C ILE A 358 16.59 -2.57 -10.15
N SER A 359 16.38 -1.36 -10.64
CA SER A 359 15.10 -0.90 -11.14
C SER A 359 14.91 -1.31 -12.60
N ASP A 360 13.72 -1.78 -12.91
CA ASP A 360 13.34 -2.11 -14.29
C ASP A 360 13.28 -0.86 -15.16
N TRP A 361 13.43 -1.04 -16.47
CA TRP A 361 13.49 0.03 -17.48
C TRP A 361 12.30 1.02 -17.47
N TYR A 362 11.19 0.65 -16.84
CA TYR A 362 9.97 1.47 -16.70
C TYR A 362 9.83 2.12 -15.32
N THR A 363 10.77 1.88 -14.39
CA THR A 363 10.65 2.28 -12.99
C THR A 363 11.23 3.68 -12.75
N ASN A 364 10.49 4.48 -11.99
CA ASN A 364 10.91 5.79 -11.49
C ASN A 364 10.62 5.88 -9.97
N ASN A 365 11.03 6.96 -9.32
CA ASN A 365 10.81 7.09 -7.88
C ASN A 365 9.33 7.31 -7.49
N GLY A 366 8.47 7.73 -8.41
CA GLY A 366 7.00 7.70 -8.21
C GLY A 366 6.44 6.28 -8.14
N SER A 367 7.03 5.35 -8.91
CA SER A 367 6.63 3.93 -8.89
C SER A 367 6.69 3.31 -7.51
N LEU A 368 7.60 3.77 -6.66
CA LEU A 368 7.90 3.20 -5.35
C LEU A 368 6.81 3.44 -4.32
N TYR A 369 5.89 4.36 -4.59
CA TYR A 369 4.72 4.61 -3.73
C TYR A 369 3.73 3.44 -3.69
N MET A 370 3.95 2.38 -4.51
CA MET A 370 3.35 1.06 -4.30
C MET A 370 3.57 0.53 -2.87
N ALA A 371 4.67 0.93 -2.22
CA ALA A 371 4.94 0.56 -0.84
C ALA A 371 3.81 0.94 0.12
N SER A 372 3.04 1.98 -0.19
CA SER A 372 1.90 2.43 0.61
C SER A 372 0.79 1.39 0.73
N LEU A 373 0.68 0.47 -0.22
CA LEU A 373 -0.38 -0.55 -0.26
C LEU A 373 -0.32 -1.56 0.91
N ALA A 374 0.83 -1.67 1.58
CA ALA A 374 0.93 -2.44 2.83
C ALA A 374 0.15 -1.81 3.99
N PHE A 375 -0.15 -0.51 3.92
CA PHE A 375 -0.78 0.23 5.02
C PHE A 375 -2.32 0.25 4.96
N LEU A 376 -2.94 -0.51 4.06
CA LEU A 376 -4.41 -0.63 3.99
C LEU A 376 -5.07 -0.93 5.35
N PRO A 377 -4.49 -1.77 6.25
CA PRO A 377 -5.07 -2.03 7.57
C PRO A 377 -5.17 -0.82 8.49
N LEU A 378 -4.46 0.29 8.21
CA LEU A 378 -4.66 1.54 8.94
C LEU A 378 -6.10 2.07 8.81
N GLY A 379 -6.84 1.64 7.79
CA GLY A 379 -8.28 1.90 7.65
C GLY A 379 -9.18 1.19 8.67
N LEU A 380 -8.64 0.28 9.48
CA LEU A 380 -9.36 -0.32 10.59
C LEU A 380 -9.27 0.59 11.82
N PRO A 381 -10.34 0.74 12.61
CA PRO A 381 -10.30 1.49 13.88
C PRO A 381 -9.20 0.98 14.82
N ALA A 382 -8.69 1.85 15.70
CA ALA A 382 -7.58 1.51 16.59
C ALA A 382 -7.91 0.38 17.61
N ASP A 383 -9.20 0.22 17.93
CA ASP A 383 -9.73 -0.83 18.81
C ASP A 383 -10.09 -2.13 18.07
N HIS A 384 -9.89 -2.18 16.75
CA HIS A 384 -10.17 -3.39 15.96
C HIS A 384 -9.23 -4.54 16.37
N PRO A 385 -9.70 -5.82 16.39
CA PRO A 385 -8.88 -7.00 16.74
C PRO A 385 -7.54 -7.09 15.99
N PHE A 386 -7.47 -6.62 14.75
CA PHE A 386 -6.19 -6.56 14.03
C PHE A 386 -5.11 -5.79 14.81
N TRP A 387 -5.48 -4.74 15.54
CA TRP A 387 -4.56 -3.91 16.32
C TRP A 387 -4.44 -4.34 17.78
N THR A 388 -5.52 -4.87 18.36
CA THR A 388 -5.60 -5.15 19.81
C THR A 388 -5.27 -6.59 20.20
N ASP A 389 -5.41 -7.55 19.28
CA ASP A 389 -5.02 -8.94 19.54
C ASP A 389 -3.52 -9.01 19.89
N ALA A 390 -3.17 -9.89 20.80
CA ALA A 390 -1.77 -10.13 21.14
C ALA A 390 -0.94 -10.51 19.89
N PRO A 391 0.27 -9.98 19.72
CA PRO A 391 1.13 -10.36 18.61
C PRO A 391 1.49 -11.84 18.72
N GLN A 392 1.49 -12.55 17.59
CA GLN A 392 1.85 -13.96 17.52
C GLN A 392 2.96 -14.18 16.49
N PRO A 393 3.85 -15.13 16.71
CA PRO A 393 4.84 -15.48 15.69
C PRO A 393 4.13 -16.01 14.44
N TRP A 394 4.60 -15.60 13.28
CA TRP A 394 4.10 -16.07 11.99
C TRP A 394 4.70 -17.42 11.63
N THR A 395 4.17 -18.05 10.59
CA THR A 395 4.45 -19.46 10.28
C THR A 395 5.94 -19.77 10.12
N SER A 396 6.68 -18.99 9.34
CA SER A 396 8.12 -19.17 9.18
C SER A 396 8.87 -19.00 10.51
N LYS A 397 8.50 -18.02 11.31
CA LYS A 397 9.09 -17.81 12.64
C LYS A 397 8.82 -18.99 13.57
N LYS A 398 7.57 -19.47 13.63
CA LYS A 398 7.23 -20.69 14.39
C LYS A 398 8.08 -21.88 13.98
N ALA A 399 8.20 -22.11 12.67
CA ALA A 399 8.97 -23.24 12.13
C ALA A 399 10.44 -23.21 12.56
N TRP A 400 11.10 -22.07 12.46
CA TRP A 400 12.51 -21.93 12.82
C TRP A 400 12.76 -21.88 14.35
N GLU A 401 11.74 -21.55 15.13
CA GLU A 401 11.77 -21.62 16.60
C GLU A 401 11.37 -23.00 17.13
N GLY A 402 11.07 -24.00 16.29
CA GLY A 402 10.70 -25.35 16.68
C GLY A 402 9.27 -25.46 17.26
N MET A 403 8.41 -24.49 16.94
CA MET A 403 7.01 -24.50 17.37
C MET A 403 6.13 -25.22 16.34
N ASP A 404 5.03 -25.80 16.79
CA ASP A 404 4.03 -26.39 15.91
C ASP A 404 3.27 -25.33 15.12
N PHE A 405 2.96 -25.66 13.87
CA PHE A 405 2.15 -24.82 12.96
C PHE A 405 1.33 -25.70 12.00
N PRO A 406 0.24 -25.18 11.40
CA PRO A 406 -0.57 -25.95 10.47
C PRO A 406 0.22 -26.41 9.24
N LYS A 407 0.12 -27.71 8.92
CA LYS A 407 0.70 -28.29 7.70
C LYS A 407 0.12 -27.62 6.46
N ASP A 408 0.98 -27.31 5.51
CA ASP A 408 0.57 -26.72 4.23
C ASP A 408 0.21 -27.79 3.20
N HIS A 409 -0.69 -27.43 2.27
CA HIS A 409 -1.06 -28.24 1.11
C HIS A 409 -1.67 -27.35 0.04
N ALA A 410 -1.50 -27.73 -1.21
CA ALA A 410 -2.07 -27.01 -2.33
C ALA A 410 -3.60 -26.97 -2.29
N VAL A 411 -4.17 -25.87 -2.75
CA VAL A 411 -5.61 -25.66 -2.91
C VAL A 411 -5.93 -25.58 -4.41
N GLN A 412 -6.80 -26.46 -4.89
CA GLN A 412 -7.24 -26.48 -6.29
C GLN A 412 -8.43 -25.56 -6.52
#